data_ad511a1e0dc234a156eb9cea7794687f
#
_entry.id   ad511a1e0dc234a156eb9cea7794687f
#
_cell.length_a   1.000
_cell.length_b   1.000
_cell.length_c   1.000
_cell.angle_alpha   90.00
_cell.angle_beta   90.00
_cell.angle_gamma   90.00
#
_symmetry.space_group_name_H-M   'P 1'
#
loop_
_entity.id
_entity.type
_entity.pdbx_description
1 polymer ?
#
loop_
_entity_poly.entity_id
_entity_poly.type
_entity_poly.pdbx_seq_one_letter_code
_entity_poly.pdbx_strand_id
1 'polypeptide(L)'
;MPVEVLDASALGAVLFVEPDGARVAPRIDVGTLVAPALLDFELANICLKKLRRYPELRQLVLRGMAARERFSIRIMPVDHSEAVALAESTGLSAYDASYLWLARHLGAGLITLDRRLAAAAGS
;
A
#
# COMPACT_ATOMS: atom_id res chain seq x y z
N MET A 1 -1.68 8.13 -18.63
CA MET A 1 -2.12 8.03 -17.23
C MET A 1 -0.90 7.85 -16.35
N PRO A 2 -0.77 8.57 -15.25
CA PRO A 2 0.37 8.39 -14.37
C PRO A 2 0.35 7.00 -13.73
N VAL A 3 1.52 6.40 -13.62
CA VAL A 3 1.69 5.15 -12.90
C VAL A 3 1.97 5.49 -11.44
N GLU A 4 1.23 4.85 -10.54
CA GLU A 4 1.37 5.05 -9.10
C GLU A 4 1.55 3.71 -8.41
N VAL A 5 2.55 3.64 -7.53
CA VAL A 5 2.71 2.50 -6.63
C VAL A 5 1.81 2.75 -5.42
N LEU A 6 1.00 1.77 -5.09
CA LEU A 6 0.02 1.87 -4.00
C LEU A 6 0.44 0.94 -2.85
N ASP A 7 0.58 1.50 -1.65
CA ASP A 7 0.90 0.68 -0.49
C ASP A 7 -0.34 0.29 0.31
N ALA A 8 -0.16 -0.63 1.25
CA ALA A 8 -1.26 -1.17 2.04
C ALA A 8 -1.86 -0.14 3.00
N SER A 9 -1.08 0.84 3.49
CA SER A 9 -1.62 1.87 4.38
C SER A 9 -2.67 2.72 3.68
N ALA A 10 -2.40 3.10 2.44
CA ALA A 10 -3.33 3.92 1.66
C ALA A 10 -4.54 3.12 1.18
N LEU A 11 -4.33 1.95 0.60
CA LEU A 11 -5.44 1.13 0.14
C LEU A 11 -6.30 0.66 1.30
N GLY A 12 -5.68 0.26 2.40
CA GLY A 12 -6.41 -0.16 3.60
C GLY A 12 -7.30 0.94 4.16
N ALA A 13 -6.83 2.18 4.16
CA ALA A 13 -7.63 3.31 4.62
C ALA A 13 -8.89 3.51 3.77
N VAL A 14 -8.80 3.26 2.47
CA VAL A 14 -9.97 3.33 1.57
C VAL A 14 -10.89 2.13 1.78
N LEU A 15 -10.33 0.92 1.78
CA LEU A 15 -11.13 -0.32 1.91
C LEU A 15 -11.91 -0.37 3.23
N PHE A 16 -11.25 0.03 4.32
CA PHE A 16 -11.84 -0.05 5.66
C PHE A 16 -12.46 1.29 6.12
N VAL A 17 -12.62 2.22 5.20
CA VAL A 17 -13.31 3.51 5.41
C VAL A 17 -12.73 4.27 6.61
N GLU A 18 -11.41 4.38 6.67
CA GLU A 18 -10.74 5.19 7.68
C GLU A 18 -10.74 6.67 7.25
N PRO A 19 -10.67 7.62 8.20
CA PRO A 19 -10.73 9.06 7.87
C PRO A 19 -9.71 9.50 6.83
N ASP A 20 -8.48 8.97 6.90
CA ASP A 20 -7.42 9.34 5.97
C ASP A 20 -7.61 8.78 4.55
N GLY A 21 -8.54 7.84 4.38
CA GLY A 21 -8.84 7.27 3.05
C GLY A 21 -9.28 8.34 2.05
N ALA A 22 -10.03 9.34 2.50
CA ALA A 22 -10.50 10.42 1.64
C ALA A 22 -9.33 11.24 1.04
N ARG A 23 -8.19 11.30 1.71
CA ARG A 23 -7.02 12.05 1.24
C ARG A 23 -6.35 11.40 0.03
N VAL A 24 -6.41 10.08 -0.06
CA VAL A 24 -5.72 9.32 -1.11
C VAL A 24 -6.66 8.81 -2.20
N ALA A 25 -7.95 8.70 -1.91
CA ALA A 25 -8.93 8.16 -2.85
C ALA A 25 -8.89 8.82 -4.24
N PRO A 26 -8.78 10.16 -4.38
CA PRO A 26 -8.73 10.78 -5.70
C PRO A 26 -7.52 10.32 -6.55
N ARG A 27 -6.37 10.10 -5.92
CA ARG A 27 -5.18 9.60 -6.63
C ARG A 27 -5.35 8.15 -7.05
N ILE A 28 -5.98 7.34 -6.20
CA ILE A 28 -6.26 5.93 -6.50
C ILE A 28 -7.20 5.81 -7.69
N ASP A 29 -8.21 6.67 -7.76
CA ASP A 29 -9.25 6.61 -8.78
C ASP A 29 -8.75 6.94 -10.19
N VAL A 30 -7.72 7.77 -10.32
CA VAL A 30 -7.27 8.27 -11.62
C VAL A 30 -5.96 7.64 -12.11
N GLY A 31 -5.24 6.94 -11.26
CA GLY A 31 -3.92 6.39 -11.60
C GLY A 31 -3.99 5.00 -12.21
N THR A 32 -2.90 4.63 -12.88
CA THR A 32 -2.63 3.23 -13.20
C THR A 32 -1.86 2.65 -12.01
N LEU A 33 -2.50 1.74 -11.29
CA LEU A 33 -2.00 1.27 -10.01
C LEU A 33 -1.14 0.02 -10.15
N VAL A 34 0.00 0.04 -9.49
CA VAL A 34 0.89 -1.12 -9.39
C VAL A 34 1.30 -1.32 -7.93
N ALA A 35 1.69 -2.52 -7.58
CA ALA A 35 2.16 -2.83 -6.23
C ALA A 35 2.98 -4.11 -6.24
N PRO A 36 3.86 -4.31 -5.25
CA PRO A 36 4.48 -5.62 -5.03
C PRO A 36 3.46 -6.61 -4.47
N ALA A 37 3.75 -7.91 -4.60
CA ALA A 37 2.89 -8.97 -4.05
C ALA A 37 2.65 -8.80 -2.54
N LEU A 38 3.55 -8.15 -1.85
CA LEU A 38 3.44 -7.84 -0.41
C LEU A 38 2.14 -7.11 -0.06
N LEU A 39 1.59 -6.31 -1.00
CA LEU A 39 0.37 -5.53 -0.78
C LEU A 39 -0.74 -6.39 -0.19
N ASP A 40 -1.04 -7.52 -0.82
CA ASP A 40 -2.18 -8.34 -0.41
C ASP A 40 -1.94 -9.04 0.93
N PHE A 41 -0.69 -9.41 1.23
CA PHE A 41 -0.35 -9.95 2.55
C PHE A 41 -0.51 -8.91 3.65
N GLU A 42 -0.09 -7.68 3.40
CA GLU A 42 -0.24 -6.61 4.37
C GLU A 42 -1.70 -6.22 4.59
N LEU A 43 -2.50 -6.18 3.51
CA LEU A 43 -3.94 -5.94 3.61
C LEU A 43 -4.62 -7.02 4.44
N ALA A 44 -4.27 -8.29 4.22
CA ALA A 44 -4.81 -9.40 5.00
C ALA A 44 -4.47 -9.23 6.48
N ASN A 45 -3.28 -8.79 6.80
CA ASN A 45 -2.87 -8.57 8.19
C ASN A 45 -3.61 -7.38 8.81
N ILE A 46 -3.82 -6.30 8.06
CA ILE A 46 -4.64 -5.17 8.52
C ILE A 46 -6.07 -5.64 8.82
N CYS A 47 -6.65 -6.41 7.92
CA CYS A 47 -7.99 -7.00 8.10
C CYS A 47 -8.06 -7.83 9.38
N LEU A 48 -7.10 -8.73 9.56
CA LEU A 48 -7.05 -9.61 10.73
C LEU A 48 -6.97 -8.82 12.03
N LYS A 49 -6.13 -7.79 12.09
CA LYS A 49 -6.01 -6.93 13.27
C LYS A 49 -7.32 -6.23 13.59
N LYS A 50 -8.03 -5.76 12.57
CA LYS A 50 -9.33 -5.10 12.76
C LYS A 50 -10.39 -6.08 13.25
N LEU A 51 -10.41 -7.32 12.74
CA LEU A 51 -11.33 -8.34 13.19
C LEU A 51 -11.13 -8.68 14.68
N ARG A 52 -9.87 -8.69 15.11
CA ARG A 52 -9.54 -8.98 16.52
C ARG A 52 -9.86 -7.81 17.44
N ARG A 53 -9.63 -6.58 16.96
CA ARG A 53 -9.87 -5.37 17.76
C ARG A 53 -11.33 -4.98 17.82
N TYR A 54 -12.07 -5.17 16.73
CA TYR A 54 -13.46 -4.74 16.57
C TYR A 54 -14.37 -5.90 16.16
N PRO A 55 -14.50 -6.93 17.02
CA PRO A 55 -15.30 -8.12 16.64
C PRO A 55 -16.76 -7.78 16.31
N GLU A 56 -17.30 -6.71 16.89
CA GLU A 56 -18.66 -6.22 16.61
C GLU A 56 -18.80 -5.66 15.17
N LEU A 57 -17.70 -5.30 14.53
CA LEU A 57 -17.68 -4.77 13.16
C LEU A 57 -17.28 -5.81 12.13
N ARG A 58 -17.31 -7.08 12.48
CA ARG A 58 -16.79 -8.17 11.65
C ARG A 58 -17.28 -8.12 10.21
N GLN A 59 -18.60 -8.01 9.99
CA GLN A 59 -19.15 -8.01 8.64
C GLN A 59 -18.69 -6.82 7.83
N LEU A 60 -18.62 -5.65 8.46
CA LEU A 60 -18.15 -4.43 7.80
C LEU A 60 -16.68 -4.56 7.38
N VAL A 61 -15.84 -5.10 8.25
CA VAL A 61 -14.42 -5.30 7.96
C VAL A 61 -14.24 -6.31 6.81
N LEU A 62 -15.00 -7.40 6.83
CA LEU A 62 -14.91 -8.41 5.76
C LEU A 62 -15.40 -7.86 4.42
N ARG A 63 -16.41 -6.99 4.41
CA ARG A 63 -16.84 -6.31 3.17
C ARG A 63 -15.74 -5.40 2.63
N GLY A 64 -15.04 -4.71 3.52
CA GLY A 64 -13.89 -3.88 3.14
C GLY A 64 -12.82 -4.71 2.45
N MET A 65 -12.46 -5.84 3.04
CA MET A 65 -11.47 -6.74 2.44
C MET A 65 -11.92 -7.27 1.08
N ALA A 66 -13.20 -7.67 0.97
CA ALA A 66 -13.75 -8.15 -0.30
C ALA A 66 -13.71 -7.07 -1.40
N ALA A 67 -13.83 -5.80 -1.04
CA ALA A 67 -13.78 -4.69 -1.99
C ALA A 67 -12.42 -4.54 -2.68
N ARG A 68 -11.36 -5.17 -2.17
CA ARG A 68 -10.04 -5.21 -2.81
C ARG A 68 -10.15 -5.66 -4.28
N GLU A 69 -11.02 -6.62 -4.58
CA GLU A 69 -11.18 -7.16 -5.93
C GLU A 69 -11.70 -6.13 -6.94
N ARG A 70 -12.31 -5.05 -6.47
CA ARG A 70 -12.82 -3.99 -7.35
C ARG A 70 -11.71 -3.09 -7.89
N PHE A 71 -10.51 -3.17 -7.30
CA PHE A 71 -9.38 -2.35 -7.70
C PHE A 71 -8.50 -3.11 -8.67
N SER A 72 -8.26 -2.51 -9.83
CA SER A 72 -7.37 -3.06 -10.83
C SER A 72 -5.94 -2.65 -10.49
N ILE A 73 -5.22 -3.51 -9.79
CA ILE A 73 -3.86 -3.26 -9.33
C ILE A 73 -2.95 -4.31 -9.94
N ARG A 74 -1.98 -3.87 -10.72
CA ARG A 74 -1.02 -4.78 -11.32
C ARG A 74 0.07 -5.12 -10.33
N ILE A 75 0.25 -6.41 -10.04
CA ILE A 75 1.31 -6.89 -9.16
C ILE A 75 2.60 -7.01 -9.97
N MET A 76 3.67 -6.38 -9.48
CA MET A 76 4.96 -6.30 -10.16
C MET A 76 6.06 -6.94 -9.29
N PRO A 77 7.06 -7.57 -9.92
CA PRO A 77 8.16 -8.15 -9.17
C PRO A 77 9.08 -7.07 -8.58
N VAL A 78 9.72 -7.40 -7.48
CA VAL A 78 10.70 -6.54 -6.79
C VAL A 78 12.04 -7.29 -6.72
N ASP A 79 13.12 -6.61 -7.01
CA ASP A 79 14.45 -7.14 -6.78
C ASP A 79 14.75 -7.05 -5.28
N HIS A 80 14.74 -8.21 -4.60
CA HIS A 80 14.84 -8.25 -3.15
C HIS A 80 16.22 -7.80 -2.65
N SER A 81 17.28 -8.12 -3.37
CA SER A 81 18.63 -7.69 -2.99
C SER A 81 18.76 -6.17 -3.05
N GLU A 82 18.20 -5.56 -4.08
CA GLU A 82 18.20 -4.09 -4.20
C GLU A 82 17.31 -3.44 -3.16
N ALA A 83 16.18 -4.08 -2.83
CA ALA A 83 15.30 -3.59 -1.76
C ALA A 83 16.01 -3.62 -0.40
N VAL A 84 16.82 -4.65 -0.12
CA VAL A 84 17.63 -4.72 1.10
C VAL A 84 18.64 -3.56 1.15
N ALA A 85 19.35 -3.31 0.06
CA ALA A 85 20.30 -2.20 0.00
C ALA A 85 19.61 -0.85 0.22
N LEU A 86 18.43 -0.68 -0.37
CA LEU A 86 17.64 0.53 -0.20
C LEU A 86 17.14 0.69 1.25
N ALA A 87 16.74 -0.41 1.88
CA ALA A 87 16.34 -0.42 3.28
C ALA A 87 17.47 0.03 4.19
N GLU A 88 18.70 -0.47 3.95
CA GLU A 88 19.87 -0.05 4.72
C GLU A 88 20.14 1.45 4.59
N SER A 89 20.04 1.99 3.38
CA SER A 89 20.37 3.39 3.13
C SER A 89 19.29 4.35 3.63
N THR A 90 18.04 3.90 3.76
CA THR A 90 16.90 4.76 4.15
C THR A 90 16.45 4.57 5.59
N GLY A 91 16.86 3.49 6.23
CA GLY A 91 16.36 3.12 7.56
C GLY A 91 14.96 2.50 7.52
N LEU A 92 14.41 2.24 6.33
CA LEU A 92 13.13 1.56 6.19
C LEU A 92 13.27 0.06 6.44
N SER A 93 12.15 -0.61 6.73
CA SER A 93 12.11 -2.07 6.65
C SER A 93 12.27 -2.52 5.20
N ALA A 94 12.64 -3.78 4.98
CA ALA A 94 12.69 -4.33 3.63
C ALA A 94 11.29 -4.34 2.98
N TYR A 95 10.23 -4.46 3.79
CA TYR A 95 8.85 -4.39 3.31
C TYR A 95 8.54 -3.01 2.72
N ASP A 96 8.78 -1.95 3.49
CA ASP A 96 8.55 -0.57 3.02
C ASP A 96 9.48 -0.22 1.86
N ALA A 97 10.73 -0.66 1.92
CA ALA A 97 11.69 -0.45 0.84
C ALA A 97 11.25 -1.11 -0.47
N SER A 98 10.48 -2.20 -0.41
CA SER A 98 9.95 -2.85 -1.62
C SER A 98 9.02 -1.92 -2.40
N TYR A 99 8.17 -1.17 -1.72
CA TYR A 99 7.32 -0.17 -2.37
C TYR A 99 8.14 0.97 -2.96
N LEU A 100 9.09 1.48 -2.20
CA LEU A 100 9.96 2.56 -2.66
C LEU A 100 10.82 2.14 -3.85
N TRP A 101 11.38 0.94 -3.78
CA TRP A 101 12.16 0.39 -4.88
C TRP A 101 11.34 0.31 -6.16
N LEU A 102 10.11 -0.20 -6.06
CA LEU A 102 9.23 -0.33 -7.22
C LEU A 102 8.90 1.04 -7.82
N ALA A 103 8.61 2.02 -6.98
CA ALA A 103 8.32 3.39 -7.44
C ALA A 103 9.52 3.98 -8.19
N ARG A 104 10.73 3.83 -7.64
CA ARG A 104 11.95 4.33 -8.28
C ARG A 104 12.27 3.59 -9.58
N HIS A 105 12.09 2.27 -9.57
CA HIS A 105 12.36 1.44 -10.74
C HIS A 105 11.46 1.80 -11.93
N LEU A 106 10.21 2.13 -11.67
CA LEU A 106 9.23 2.49 -12.69
C LEU A 106 9.18 4.00 -12.99
N GLY A 107 9.89 4.82 -12.23
CA GLY A 107 9.74 6.27 -12.31
C GLY A 107 8.32 6.69 -11.94
N ALA A 108 7.68 5.99 -11.00
CA ALA A 108 6.30 6.19 -10.61
C ALA A 108 6.19 6.97 -9.29
N GLY A 109 5.04 7.59 -9.06
CA GLY A 109 4.71 8.13 -7.76
C GLY A 109 4.40 7.02 -6.76
N LEU A 110 4.32 7.38 -5.49
CA LEU A 110 4.01 6.45 -4.41
C LEU A 110 2.84 7.02 -3.60
N ILE A 111 1.76 6.26 -3.53
CA ILE A 111 0.59 6.61 -2.72
C ILE A 111 0.70 5.87 -1.39
N THR A 112 0.94 6.59 -0.32
CA THR A 112 1.11 6.03 1.01
C THR A 112 0.62 6.99 2.08
N LEU A 113 0.17 6.46 3.20
CA LEU A 113 -0.14 7.21 4.40
C LEU A 113 0.94 7.02 5.48
N ASP A 114 1.93 6.19 5.20
CA ASP A 114 3.07 5.98 6.09
C ASP A 114 4.04 7.16 5.97
N ARG A 115 4.27 7.88 7.08
CA ARG A 115 5.09 9.09 7.08
C ARG A 115 6.55 8.84 6.73
N ARG A 116 7.12 7.75 7.23
CA ARG A 116 8.52 7.41 6.96
C ARG A 116 8.72 7.05 5.50
N LEU A 117 7.80 6.26 4.95
CA LEU A 117 7.85 5.86 3.55
C LEU A 117 7.64 7.08 2.65
N ALA A 118 6.69 7.94 2.98
CA ALA A 118 6.44 9.18 2.23
C ALA A 118 7.66 10.10 2.23
N ALA A 119 8.32 10.26 3.37
CA ALA A 119 9.52 11.07 3.49
C ALA A 119 10.67 10.52 2.62
N ALA A 120 10.87 9.20 2.63
CA ALA A 120 11.89 8.56 1.81
C ALA A 120 11.59 8.71 0.31
N ALA A 121 10.31 8.64 -0.07
CA ALA A 121 9.90 8.80 -1.47
C ALA A 121 10.06 10.23 -1.96
N GLY A 122 9.93 11.22 -1.08
CA GLY A 122 10.05 12.63 -1.43
C GLY A 122 11.48 13.16 -1.53
N SER A 123 12.46 12.32 -1.19
CA SER A 123 13.88 12.74 -1.23
C SER A 123 14.56 12.43 -2.54
#